data_e8c59d7e6fd3366d296c194d96e9384e
#
_entry.id   e8c59d7e6fd3366d296c194d96e9384e
#
_cell.length_a   1.000
_cell.length_b   1.000
_cell.length_c   1.000
_cell.angle_alpha   90.00
_cell.angle_beta   90.00
_cell.angle_gamma   90.00
#
_symmetry.space_group_name_H-M   'P 1'
#
loop_
_entity.id
_entity.type
_entity.pdbx_description
1 polymer ?
#
loop_
_entity_poly.entity_id
_entity_poly.type
_entity_poly.pdbx_seq_one_letter_code
_entity_poly.pdbx_strand_id
1 'polypeptide(L)'
;MTEYKQLSPNLAVRPQVKPAEIGELAAQGFKGIINARPDDEEPGQPKSAELEAEARRHGLAYTHIPVVPGQASAEDGQRFAEALRQCDGKVVSFCRSGARAAGLWEMAGKPQ
;
A
#
# COMPACT_ATOMS: atom_id res chain seq x y z
N MET A 1 5.63 16.67 -3.77
CA MET A 1 5.17 15.85 -4.89
C MET A 1 5.30 14.38 -4.54
N THR A 2 4.23 13.61 -4.76
CA THR A 2 4.23 12.20 -4.41
C THR A 2 4.84 11.37 -5.54
N GLU A 3 5.89 10.62 -5.23
CA GLU A 3 6.57 9.78 -6.22
C GLU A 3 6.16 8.34 -6.04
N TYR A 4 5.89 7.65 -7.14
CA TYR A 4 5.56 6.23 -7.11
C TYR A 4 6.00 5.57 -8.43
N LYS A 5 6.14 4.25 -8.38
CA LYS A 5 6.48 3.44 -9.55
C LYS A 5 5.26 2.65 -9.98
N GLN A 6 4.84 2.82 -11.23
CA GLN A 6 3.71 2.09 -11.79
C GLN A 6 4.14 0.66 -12.12
N LEU A 7 3.45 -0.33 -11.56
CA LEU A 7 3.74 -1.76 -11.83
C LEU A 7 2.72 -2.37 -12.79
N SER A 8 1.49 -1.90 -12.76
CA SER A 8 0.43 -2.36 -13.65
C SER A 8 -0.54 -1.21 -13.86
N PRO A 9 -1.53 -1.34 -14.76
CA PRO A 9 -2.49 -0.25 -14.97
C PRO A 9 -3.19 0.21 -13.70
N ASN A 10 -3.37 -0.68 -12.73
CA ASN A 10 -4.11 -0.35 -11.50
C ASN A 10 -3.28 -0.40 -10.23
N LEU A 11 -1.95 -0.58 -10.33
CA LEU A 11 -1.12 -0.68 -9.14
C LEU A 11 0.16 0.14 -9.28
N ALA A 12 0.42 0.97 -8.28
CA ALA A 12 1.69 1.67 -8.13
C ALA A 12 2.27 1.33 -6.76
N VAL A 13 3.59 1.38 -6.64
CA VAL A 13 4.28 1.19 -5.35
C VAL A 13 5.16 2.39 -5.07
N ARG A 14 5.40 2.67 -3.79
CA ARG A 14 6.20 3.82 -3.39
C ARG A 14 6.75 3.61 -1.97
N PRO A 15 7.68 4.49 -1.54
CA PRO A 15 8.11 4.51 -0.14
C PRO A 15 7.00 4.96 0.80
N GLN A 16 7.30 5.02 2.10
CA GLN A 16 6.35 5.37 3.15
C GLN A 16 5.43 6.53 2.77
N VAL A 17 4.12 6.29 2.92
CA VAL A 17 3.09 7.32 2.75
C VAL A 17 2.94 8.06 4.07
N LYS A 18 2.86 9.39 4.01
CA LYS A 18 2.58 10.23 5.17
C LYS A 18 1.09 10.60 5.17
N PRO A 19 0.50 10.81 6.35
CA PRO A 19 -0.91 11.19 6.41
C PRO A 19 -1.26 12.38 5.52
N ALA A 20 -0.36 13.39 5.48
CA ALA A 20 -0.61 14.59 4.67
C ALA A 20 -0.63 14.33 3.17
N GLU A 21 -0.10 13.18 2.71
CA GLU A 21 -0.06 12.84 1.29
C GLU A 21 -1.31 12.13 0.80
N ILE A 22 -2.15 11.66 1.71
CA ILE A 22 -3.28 10.80 1.34
C ILE A 22 -4.32 11.55 0.52
N GLY A 23 -4.58 12.82 0.86
CA GLY A 23 -5.50 13.63 0.08
C GLY A 23 -5.02 13.82 -1.35
N GLU A 24 -3.71 13.99 -1.54
CA GLU A 24 -3.13 14.12 -2.87
C GLU A 24 -3.27 12.82 -3.67
N LEU A 25 -3.06 11.67 -3.01
CA LEU A 25 -3.24 10.37 -3.67
C LEU A 25 -4.69 10.20 -4.13
N ALA A 26 -5.65 10.58 -3.29
CA ALA A 26 -7.05 10.52 -3.67
C ALA A 26 -7.33 11.44 -4.87
N ALA A 27 -6.73 12.63 -4.88
CA ALA A 27 -6.90 13.59 -5.98
C ALA A 27 -6.29 13.06 -7.29
N GLN A 28 -5.27 12.22 -7.20
CA GLN A 28 -4.65 11.59 -8.36
C GLN A 28 -5.43 10.39 -8.89
N GLY A 29 -6.54 10.04 -8.27
CA GLY A 29 -7.41 8.98 -8.76
C GLY A 29 -7.21 7.63 -8.10
N PHE A 30 -6.36 7.54 -7.08
CA PHE A 30 -6.22 6.29 -6.34
C PHE A 30 -7.49 6.01 -5.52
N LYS A 31 -7.88 4.75 -5.47
CA LYS A 31 -9.08 4.31 -4.75
C LYS A 31 -8.74 3.45 -3.53
N GLY A 32 -7.50 2.99 -3.41
CA GLY A 32 -7.10 2.17 -2.28
C GLY A 32 -5.64 2.30 -1.95
N ILE A 33 -5.32 1.96 -0.71
CA ILE A 33 -3.95 1.95 -0.18
C ILE A 33 -3.70 0.59 0.45
N ILE A 34 -2.55 -0.01 0.15
CA ILE A 34 -2.09 -1.21 0.82
C ILE A 34 -0.80 -0.88 1.54
N ASN A 35 -0.80 -1.01 2.87
CA ASN A 35 0.37 -0.76 3.71
C ASN A 35 1.05 -2.09 3.99
N ALA A 36 2.25 -2.30 3.45
CA ALA A 36 3.02 -3.53 3.63
C ALA A 36 4.04 -3.41 4.76
N ARG A 37 4.02 -2.31 5.51
CA ARG A 37 5.03 -2.03 6.53
C ARG A 37 4.48 -2.26 7.93
N PRO A 38 5.16 -3.06 8.78
CA PRO A 38 4.80 -3.15 10.20
C PRO A 38 4.94 -1.80 10.88
N ASP A 39 4.12 -1.55 11.90
CA ASP A 39 4.29 -0.36 12.73
C ASP A 39 5.60 -0.43 13.50
N ASP A 40 6.10 0.72 13.86
CA ASP A 40 7.26 0.84 14.77
C ASP A 40 8.57 0.29 14.21
N GLU A 41 8.74 0.31 12.87
CA GLU A 41 10.03 -0.05 12.28
C GLU A 41 11.08 1.02 12.50
N GLU A 42 10.67 2.27 12.67
CA GLU A 42 11.60 3.35 12.98
C GLU A 42 10.89 4.46 13.76
N PRO A 43 11.67 5.28 14.51
CA PRO A 43 11.07 6.39 15.27
C PRO A 43 10.36 7.37 14.32
N GLY A 44 9.21 7.86 14.75
CA GLY A 44 8.47 8.84 13.96
C GLY A 44 7.65 8.30 12.82
N GLN A 45 7.67 6.98 12.60
CA GLN A 45 6.88 6.37 11.55
C GLN A 45 5.39 6.54 11.83
N PRO A 46 4.58 6.96 10.85
CA PRO A 46 3.13 7.02 11.06
C PRO A 46 2.56 5.64 11.36
N LYS A 47 1.63 5.57 12.30
CA LYS A 47 0.95 4.33 12.64
C LYS A 47 -0.06 3.94 11.56
N SER A 48 -0.22 2.63 11.36
CA SER A 48 -1.20 2.14 10.39
C SER A 48 -2.61 2.65 10.70
N ALA A 49 -2.99 2.68 11.97
CA ALA A 49 -4.32 3.16 12.36
C ALA A 49 -4.53 4.63 11.98
N GLU A 50 -3.49 5.43 12.07
CA GLU A 50 -3.54 6.84 11.69
C GLU A 50 -3.72 6.99 10.18
N LEU A 51 -2.98 6.20 9.41
CA LEU A 51 -3.08 6.22 7.96
C LEU A 51 -4.44 5.72 7.50
N GLU A 52 -4.96 4.69 8.15
CA GLU A 52 -6.28 4.15 7.82
C GLU A 52 -7.38 5.19 8.05
N ALA A 53 -7.32 5.90 9.18
CA ALA A 53 -8.32 6.93 9.47
C ALA A 53 -8.30 8.01 8.41
N GLU A 54 -7.10 8.42 7.99
CA GLU A 54 -6.96 9.45 6.98
C GLU A 54 -7.44 8.95 5.60
N ALA A 55 -7.13 7.70 5.27
CA ALA A 55 -7.60 7.11 4.02
C ALA A 55 -9.12 7.09 3.95
N ARG A 56 -9.77 6.68 5.04
CA ARG A 56 -11.23 6.63 5.08
C ARG A 56 -11.85 8.03 4.98
N ARG A 57 -11.20 9.05 5.53
CA ARG A 57 -11.66 10.43 5.39
C ARG A 57 -11.71 10.87 3.93
N HIS A 58 -10.84 10.33 3.10
CA HIS A 58 -10.75 10.68 1.68
C HIS A 58 -11.43 9.64 0.78
N GLY A 59 -12.19 8.70 1.37
CA GLY A 59 -12.93 7.73 0.60
C GLY A 59 -12.11 6.59 0.01
N LEU A 60 -10.90 6.38 0.53
CA LEU A 60 -10.02 5.31 0.04
C LEU A 60 -10.19 4.04 0.84
N ALA A 61 -10.15 2.89 0.17
CA ALA A 61 -10.04 1.61 0.85
C ALA A 61 -8.64 1.50 1.47
N TYR A 62 -8.51 0.72 2.54
CA TYR A 62 -7.22 0.59 3.22
C TYR A 62 -7.04 -0.84 3.72
N THR A 63 -5.89 -1.42 3.44
CA THR A 63 -5.52 -2.77 3.89
C THR A 63 -4.11 -2.73 4.45
N HIS A 64 -3.91 -3.34 5.62
CA HIS A 64 -2.59 -3.46 6.24
C HIS A 64 -2.13 -4.90 6.15
N ILE A 65 -1.03 -5.15 5.44
CA ILE A 65 -0.42 -6.48 5.30
C ILE A 65 1.02 -6.34 5.79
N PRO A 66 1.24 -6.33 7.11
CA PRO A 66 2.58 -6.08 7.64
C PRO A 66 3.53 -7.22 7.28
N VAL A 67 4.63 -6.87 6.62
CA VAL A 67 5.65 -7.83 6.19
C VAL A 67 6.99 -7.41 6.74
N VAL A 68 7.60 -8.28 7.56
CA VAL A 68 8.97 -8.07 8.02
C VAL A 68 9.89 -8.34 6.82
N PRO A 69 10.93 -7.50 6.60
CA PRO A 69 11.83 -7.70 5.47
C PRO A 69 12.33 -9.15 5.37
N GLY A 70 12.21 -9.73 4.19
CA GLY A 70 12.65 -11.11 3.92
C GLY A 70 11.72 -12.19 4.43
N GLN A 71 10.57 -11.85 5.01
CA GLN A 71 9.68 -12.83 5.62
C GLN A 71 8.27 -12.86 5.02
N ALA A 72 8.12 -12.35 3.80
CA ALA A 72 6.82 -12.41 3.13
C ALA A 72 6.43 -13.87 2.88
N SER A 73 5.16 -14.20 3.10
CA SER A 73 4.64 -15.55 2.91
C SER A 73 3.68 -15.59 1.74
N ALA A 74 3.37 -16.83 1.28
CA ALA A 74 2.37 -17.01 0.24
C ALA A 74 1.02 -16.45 0.66
N GLU A 75 0.68 -16.56 1.95
CA GLU A 75 -0.56 -16.00 2.47
C GLU A 75 -0.59 -14.47 2.33
N ASP A 76 0.54 -13.81 2.58
CA ASP A 76 0.64 -12.36 2.39
C ASP A 76 0.36 -12.00 0.93
N GLY A 77 0.89 -12.76 -0.02
CA GLY A 77 0.61 -12.56 -1.43
C GLY A 77 -0.86 -12.73 -1.77
N GLN A 78 -1.52 -13.75 -1.17
CA GLN A 78 -2.95 -13.97 -1.38
C GLN A 78 -3.77 -12.80 -0.83
N ARG A 79 -3.40 -12.27 0.33
CA ARG A 79 -4.07 -11.11 0.91
C ARG A 79 -3.90 -9.88 0.04
N PHE A 80 -2.72 -9.72 -0.55
CA PHE A 80 -2.45 -8.63 -1.47
C PHE A 80 -3.35 -8.72 -2.70
N ALA A 81 -3.42 -9.90 -3.32
CA ALA A 81 -4.27 -10.12 -4.48
C ALA A 81 -5.73 -9.85 -4.16
N GLU A 82 -6.18 -10.29 -2.97
CA GLU A 82 -7.55 -10.07 -2.53
C GLU A 82 -7.86 -8.59 -2.37
N ALA A 83 -6.94 -7.84 -1.77
CA ALA A 83 -7.12 -6.41 -1.60
C ALA A 83 -7.24 -5.70 -2.95
N LEU A 84 -6.44 -6.11 -3.93
CA LEU A 84 -6.55 -5.55 -5.27
C LEU A 84 -7.89 -5.86 -5.92
N ARG A 85 -8.39 -7.10 -5.76
CA ARG A 85 -9.67 -7.48 -6.35
C ARG A 85 -10.84 -6.72 -5.73
N GLN A 86 -10.74 -6.44 -4.43
CA GLN A 86 -11.82 -5.75 -3.71
C GLN A 86 -11.85 -4.26 -3.97
N CYS A 87 -10.76 -3.70 -4.48
CA CYS A 87 -10.70 -2.27 -4.76
C CYS A 87 -11.15 -2.00 -6.19
N ASP A 88 -12.08 -1.08 -6.35
CA ASP A 88 -12.64 -0.75 -7.66
C ASP A 88 -11.88 0.42 -8.26
N GLY A 89 -10.62 0.20 -8.62
CA GLY A 89 -9.80 1.22 -9.24
C GLY A 89 -8.34 1.11 -8.88
N LYS A 90 -7.62 2.21 -9.04
CA LYS A 90 -6.17 2.26 -8.85
C LYS A 90 -5.80 2.13 -7.37
N VAL A 91 -4.76 1.35 -7.09
CA VAL A 91 -4.25 1.12 -5.74
C VAL A 91 -2.80 1.56 -5.67
N VAL A 92 -2.42 2.18 -4.56
CA VAL A 92 -1.03 2.44 -4.26
C VAL A 92 -0.64 1.59 -3.06
N SER A 93 0.48 0.86 -3.17
CA SER A 93 1.01 0.07 -2.07
C SER A 93 2.34 0.65 -1.64
N PHE A 94 2.64 0.60 -0.35
CA PHE A 94 3.88 1.16 0.16
C PHE A 94 4.48 0.29 1.24
N CYS A 95 5.78 0.47 1.43
CA CYS A 95 6.52 -0.01 2.60
C CYS A 95 7.58 1.06 2.85
N ARG A 96 8.70 0.72 3.47
CA ARG A 96 9.73 1.73 3.72
C ARG A 96 10.29 2.30 2.41
N SER A 97 10.61 1.41 1.44
CA SER A 97 11.24 1.81 0.18
C SER A 97 10.40 1.48 -1.05
N GLY A 98 9.33 0.70 -0.89
CA GLY A 98 8.54 0.18 -1.99
C GLY A 98 8.90 -1.24 -2.38
N ALA A 99 10.07 -1.76 -1.96
CA ALA A 99 10.55 -3.08 -2.39
C ALA A 99 9.68 -4.22 -1.88
N ARG A 100 9.26 -4.18 -0.61
CA ARG A 100 8.39 -5.23 -0.05
C ARG A 100 7.03 -5.23 -0.73
N ALA A 101 6.51 -4.04 -1.03
CA ALA A 101 5.23 -3.92 -1.72
C ALA A 101 5.32 -4.54 -3.12
N ALA A 102 6.40 -4.26 -3.85
CA ALA A 102 6.62 -4.86 -5.16
C ALA A 102 6.78 -6.38 -5.05
N GLY A 103 7.46 -6.85 -4.01
CA GLY A 103 7.62 -8.29 -3.77
C GLY A 103 6.30 -8.99 -3.52
N LEU A 104 5.39 -8.37 -2.77
CA LEU A 104 4.06 -8.92 -2.55
C LEU A 104 3.29 -9.06 -3.85
N TRP A 105 3.39 -8.06 -4.74
CA TRP A 105 2.74 -8.12 -6.04
C TRP A 105 3.25 -9.31 -6.86
N GLU A 106 4.58 -9.54 -6.84
CA GLU A 106 5.15 -10.69 -7.54
C GLU A 106 4.66 -12.01 -6.94
N MET A 107 4.62 -12.10 -5.60
CA MET A 107 4.11 -13.30 -4.93
C MET A 107 2.63 -13.52 -5.20
N ALA A 108 1.89 -12.46 -5.45
CA ALA A 108 0.46 -12.54 -5.78
C ALA A 108 0.21 -12.98 -7.23
N GLY A 109 1.26 -13.17 -8.04
CA GLY A 109 1.14 -13.55 -9.44
C GLY A 109 1.03 -12.38 -10.39
N LYS A 110 1.48 -11.20 -9.96
CA LYS A 110 1.46 -9.95 -10.74
C LYS A 110 0.06 -9.60 -11.25
N PRO A 111 -0.96 -9.58 -10.38
CA PRO A 111 -2.32 -9.23 -10.83
C PRO A 111 -2.38 -7.80 -11.36
N GLN A 112 -3.33 -7.55 -12.25
CA GLN A 112 -3.48 -6.24 -12.90
C GLN A 112 -4.50 -5.35 -12.22
#